data_a9fa6aff53ae9e8174e1948cae20a079
#
_entry.id   a9fa6aff53ae9e8174e1948cae20a079
#
_cell.length_a   1.000
_cell.length_b   1.000
_cell.length_c   1.000
_cell.angle_alpha   90.00
_cell.angle_beta   90.00
_cell.angle_gamma   90.00
#
_symmetry.space_group_name_H-M   'P 1'
#
loop_
_entity.id
_entity.type
_entity.pdbx_description
1 polymer ?
#
loop_
_entity_poly.entity_id
_entity_poly.type
_entity_poly.pdbx_seq_one_letter_code
_entity_poly.pdbx_strand_id
1 'polypeptide(L)'
;EWVGARCEEPFILHPGEFVLGHTLERVTLPDDLVARLEGKSSLGRLGLLIHSTAGFVDPGFSGNLTLELSNVANLPITIYEGMPIGQLSFMRMDGAVEVPYGAKDKGSKYQGQGEPTPSRFYKNFDDAR
;
A
#
# COMPACT_ATOMS: atom_id res chain seq x y z
N GLU A 1 2.56 10.60 -16.91
CA GLU A 1 3.75 9.80 -17.23
C GLU A 1 4.35 9.26 -15.93
N TRP A 2 4.57 7.94 -15.86
CA TRP A 2 5.16 7.30 -14.69
C TRP A 2 6.65 7.12 -14.93
N VAL A 3 7.45 7.64 -14.00
CA VAL A 3 8.89 7.40 -13.97
C VAL A 3 9.16 6.38 -12.88
N GLY A 4 9.62 5.20 -13.27
CA GLY A 4 10.02 4.15 -12.36
C GLY A 4 11.51 4.22 -12.05
N ALA A 5 11.87 4.07 -10.78
CA ALA A 5 13.26 3.90 -10.36
C ALA A 5 13.38 2.58 -9.60
N ARG A 6 14.40 1.79 -9.91
CA ARG A 6 14.83 0.67 -9.07
C ARG A 6 15.87 1.20 -8.10
N CYS A 7 15.61 1.00 -6.82
CA CYS A 7 16.50 1.52 -5.79
C CYS A 7 17.60 0.50 -5.46
N GLU A 8 18.59 0.37 -6.31
CA GLU A 8 19.88 -0.23 -5.90
C GLU A 8 20.64 0.71 -4.97
N GLU A 9 20.34 2.00 -5.04
CA GLU A 9 20.84 3.06 -4.17
C GLU A 9 19.72 3.63 -3.30
N PRO A 10 20.04 4.29 -2.17
CA PRO A 10 19.04 4.94 -1.34
C PRO A 10 18.22 5.94 -2.13
N PHE A 11 16.91 5.91 -1.93
CA PHE A 11 15.99 6.84 -2.54
C PHE A 11 15.81 8.08 -1.67
N ILE A 12 15.94 9.26 -2.25
CA ILE A 12 15.74 10.52 -1.53
C ILE A 12 14.35 11.07 -1.87
N LEU A 13 13.51 11.16 -0.84
CA LEU A 13 12.19 11.77 -0.93
C LEU A 13 12.28 13.23 -0.45
N HIS A 14 12.17 14.15 -1.39
CA HIS A 14 12.23 15.58 -1.09
C HIS A 14 10.92 16.11 -0.49
N PRO A 15 10.98 17.26 0.23
CA PRO A 15 9.78 17.89 0.76
C PRO A 15 8.71 18.12 -0.32
N GLY A 16 7.47 17.73 -0.01
CA GLY A 16 6.33 17.89 -0.91
C GLY A 16 6.21 16.84 -2.02
N GLU A 17 7.15 15.90 -2.12
CA GLU A 17 7.06 14.80 -3.08
C GLU A 17 6.13 13.69 -2.60
N PHE A 18 5.48 13.04 -3.55
CA PHE A 18 4.66 11.86 -3.38
C PHE A 18 5.13 10.76 -4.31
N VAL A 19 5.37 9.57 -3.77
CA VAL A 19 5.82 8.41 -4.56
C VAL A 19 5.06 7.16 -4.17
N LEU A 20 4.95 6.24 -5.11
CA LEU A 20 4.45 4.89 -4.85
C LEU A 20 5.64 3.94 -4.69
N GLY A 21 5.64 3.22 -3.60
CA GLY A 21 6.53 2.10 -3.34
C GLY A 21 5.73 0.81 -3.16
N HIS A 22 6.41 -0.27 -2.89
CA HIS A 22 5.77 -1.53 -2.49
C HIS A 22 6.55 -2.22 -1.38
N THR A 23 5.85 -3.07 -0.64
CA THR A 23 6.46 -3.93 0.36
C THR A 23 7.34 -5.00 -0.30
N LEU A 24 8.41 -5.40 0.39
CA LEU A 24 9.15 -6.62 0.01
C LEU A 24 8.31 -7.86 0.27
N GLU A 25 7.54 -7.82 1.35
CA GLU A 25 6.68 -8.91 1.77
C GLU A 25 5.45 -9.02 0.88
N ARG A 26 5.12 -10.25 0.52
CA ARG A 26 3.85 -10.60 -0.06
C ARG A 26 2.89 -10.99 1.04
N VAL A 27 1.71 -10.39 1.06
CA VAL A 27 0.68 -10.62 2.07
C VAL A 27 -0.48 -11.39 1.45
N THR A 28 -0.90 -12.44 2.12
CA THR A 28 -2.12 -13.19 1.74
C THR A 28 -2.98 -13.32 2.99
N LEU A 29 -4.17 -12.71 2.94
CA LEU A 29 -5.13 -12.75 4.03
C LEU A 29 -6.20 -13.82 3.78
N PRO A 30 -6.54 -14.60 4.81
CA PRO A 30 -7.74 -15.43 4.77
C PRO A 30 -9.00 -14.56 4.74
N ASP A 31 -10.13 -15.17 4.56
CA ASP A 31 -11.40 -14.45 4.43
C ASP A 31 -12.03 -14.00 5.77
N ASP A 32 -11.37 -14.33 6.89
CA ASP A 32 -11.80 -13.97 8.25
C ASP A 32 -10.85 -13.01 8.98
N LEU A 33 -9.79 -12.54 8.31
CA LEU A 33 -8.86 -11.54 8.83
C LEU A 33 -8.87 -10.28 7.97
N VAL A 34 -8.86 -9.14 8.64
CA VAL A 34 -8.55 -7.85 8.04
C VAL A 34 -7.22 -7.34 8.61
N ALA A 35 -6.42 -6.69 7.78
CA ALA A 35 -5.20 -6.04 8.24
C ALA A 35 -5.30 -4.53 8.10
N ARG A 36 -4.51 -3.83 8.89
CA ARG A 36 -4.36 -2.39 8.80
C ARG A 36 -2.88 -2.04 8.71
N LEU A 37 -2.53 -1.27 7.68
CA LEU A 37 -1.20 -0.74 7.48
C LEU A 37 -1.09 0.62 8.17
N GLU A 38 -0.06 0.77 8.98
CA GLU A 38 0.28 2.02 9.65
C GLU A 38 1.77 2.32 9.52
N GLY A 39 2.13 3.60 9.61
CA GLY A 39 3.51 4.04 9.64
C GLY A 39 4.17 3.75 10.99
N LYS A 40 5.47 3.99 11.06
CA LYS A 40 6.26 3.95 12.29
C LYS A 40 6.40 5.35 12.85
N SER A 41 6.23 5.50 14.16
CA SER A 41 6.32 6.81 14.83
C SER A 41 7.69 7.48 14.66
N SER A 42 8.77 6.70 14.61
CA SER A 42 10.12 7.23 14.41
C SER A 42 10.29 7.87 13.03
N LEU A 43 9.63 7.36 12.00
CA LEU A 43 9.64 7.94 10.66
C LEU A 43 8.61 9.05 10.50
N GLY A 44 7.45 8.91 11.15
CA GLY A 44 6.44 9.96 11.18
C GLY A 44 6.96 11.26 11.81
N ARG A 45 7.82 11.17 12.82
CA ARG A 45 8.47 12.35 13.44
C ARG A 45 9.48 13.04 12.52
N LEU A 46 9.97 12.33 11.49
CA LEU A 46 10.80 12.93 10.43
C LEU A 46 9.96 13.55 9.32
N GLY A 47 8.66 13.34 9.33
CA GLY A 47 7.74 13.84 8.32
C GLY A 47 7.41 12.84 7.21
N LEU A 48 7.80 11.57 7.37
CA LEU A 48 7.40 10.53 6.42
C LEU A 48 5.99 10.04 6.75
N LEU A 49 5.07 10.23 5.82
CA LEU A 49 3.74 9.64 5.87
C LEU A 49 3.69 8.42 4.96
N ILE A 50 3.09 7.36 5.46
CA ILE A 50 2.78 6.17 4.67
C ILE A 50 1.27 6.13 4.52
N HIS A 51 0.79 6.25 3.32
CA HIS A 51 -0.58 6.42 2.88
C HIS A 51 -1.44 7.34 3.75
N SER A 52 -2.31 8.03 3.13
CA SER A 52 -3.22 8.98 3.78
C SER A 52 -4.69 8.61 3.67
N THR A 53 -5.06 7.60 2.87
CA THR A 53 -6.45 7.35 2.51
C THR A 53 -6.96 5.96 2.84
N ALA A 54 -6.28 4.89 2.47
CA ALA A 54 -6.78 3.53 2.62
C ALA A 54 -5.78 2.65 3.38
N GLY A 55 -5.99 2.51 4.68
CA GLY A 55 -5.11 1.73 5.56
C GLY A 55 -5.48 0.27 5.68
N PHE A 56 -6.70 -0.11 5.32
CA PHE A 56 -7.16 -1.48 5.46
C PHE A 56 -6.74 -2.35 4.27
N VAL A 57 -6.31 -3.56 4.60
CA VAL A 57 -6.11 -4.66 3.65
C VAL A 57 -7.27 -5.62 3.83
N ASP A 58 -8.07 -5.76 2.80
CA ASP A 58 -9.31 -6.53 2.86
C ASP A 58 -9.06 -8.04 3.01
N PRO A 59 -9.98 -8.75 3.69
CA PRO A 59 -9.97 -10.21 3.70
C PRO A 59 -9.94 -10.78 2.29
N GLY A 60 -9.09 -11.78 2.06
CA GLY A 60 -8.92 -12.41 0.75
C GLY A 60 -7.86 -11.75 -0.15
N PHE A 61 -7.32 -10.58 0.22
CA PHE A 61 -6.25 -9.95 -0.54
C PHE A 61 -5.00 -10.85 -0.62
N SER A 62 -4.35 -10.87 -1.77
CA SER A 62 -3.04 -11.50 -1.95
C SER A 62 -2.19 -10.63 -2.87
N GLY A 63 -0.99 -10.32 -2.45
CA GLY A 63 -0.05 -9.51 -3.22
C GLY A 63 0.93 -8.73 -2.34
N ASN A 64 1.78 -7.95 -2.98
CA ASN A 64 2.55 -6.91 -2.30
C ASN A 64 1.67 -5.70 -2.05
N LEU A 65 1.91 -5.01 -0.95
CA LEU A 65 1.17 -3.78 -0.63
C LEU A 65 1.82 -2.60 -1.33
N THR A 66 1.02 -1.80 -2.01
CA THR A 66 1.46 -0.51 -2.53
C THR A 66 1.50 0.50 -1.40
N LEU A 67 2.63 1.18 -1.27
CA LEU A 67 2.86 2.20 -0.26
C LEU A 67 2.78 3.58 -0.91
N GLU A 68 1.91 4.43 -0.38
CA GLU A 68 1.81 5.82 -0.76
C GLU A 68 2.70 6.63 0.20
N LEU A 69 3.86 7.07 -0.28
CA LEU A 69 4.86 7.75 0.54
C LEU A 69 4.88 9.24 0.24
N SER A 70 4.85 10.05 1.27
CA SER A 70 4.97 11.50 1.14
C SER A 70 5.84 12.09 2.25
N ASN A 71 6.57 13.15 1.92
CA ASN A 71 7.37 13.92 2.84
C ASN A 71 6.70 15.27 3.10
N VAL A 72 6.20 15.45 4.32
CA VAL A 72 5.54 16.69 4.75
C VAL A 72 6.46 17.57 5.60
N ALA A 73 7.72 17.18 5.78
CA ALA A 73 8.73 17.99 6.46
C ALA A 73 9.44 18.95 5.50
N ASN A 74 10.39 19.70 6.03
CA ASN A 74 11.18 20.67 5.27
C ASN A 74 12.54 20.14 4.82
N LEU A 75 12.90 18.92 5.22
CA LEU A 75 14.18 18.28 4.90
C LEU A 75 13.95 17.01 4.10
N PRO A 76 14.88 16.67 3.20
CA PRO A 76 14.82 15.39 2.48
C PRO A 76 14.90 14.21 3.44
N ILE A 77 14.22 13.13 3.09
CA ILE A 77 14.23 11.87 3.81
C ILE A 77 14.85 10.81 2.92
N THR A 78 15.85 10.10 3.44
CA THR A 78 16.48 8.99 2.73
C THR A 78 15.77 7.69 3.07
N ILE A 79 15.37 6.95 2.05
CA ILE A 79 14.68 5.67 2.16
C ILE A 79 15.59 4.59 1.58
N TYR A 80 15.85 3.54 2.36
CA TYR A 80 16.66 2.40 1.97
C TYR A 80 15.79 1.20 1.67
N GLU A 81 16.18 0.41 0.67
CA GLU A 81 15.54 -0.87 0.41
C GLU A 81 15.65 -1.79 1.65
N GLY A 82 14.59 -2.48 1.99
CA GLY A 82 14.53 -3.36 3.16
C GLY A 82 14.40 -2.63 4.51
N MET A 83 14.38 -1.31 4.52
CA MET A 83 14.17 -0.53 5.73
C MET A 83 12.77 -0.80 6.32
N PRO A 84 12.66 -1.08 7.63
CA PRO A 84 11.35 -1.17 8.29
C PRO A 84 10.63 0.17 8.22
N ILE A 85 9.59 0.25 7.42
CA ILE A 85 8.92 1.51 7.10
C ILE A 85 7.53 1.64 7.74
N GLY A 86 6.91 0.51 8.00
CA GLY A 86 5.55 0.47 8.55
C GLY A 86 5.31 -0.79 9.35
N GLN A 87 4.07 -0.98 9.73
CA GLN A 87 3.63 -2.14 10.49
C GLN A 87 2.22 -2.54 10.06
N LEU A 88 1.94 -3.83 10.13
CA LEU A 88 0.60 -4.38 9.91
C LEU A 88 0.01 -4.83 11.24
N SER A 89 -1.20 -4.39 11.51
CA SER A 89 -2.05 -4.93 12.57
C SER A 89 -3.07 -5.87 11.94
N PHE A 90 -3.33 -7.00 12.60
CA PHE A 90 -4.31 -7.98 12.14
C PHE A 90 -5.48 -8.03 13.12
N MET A 91 -6.69 -8.04 12.58
CA MET A 91 -7.91 -8.16 13.37
C MET A 91 -8.74 -9.31 12.85
N ARG A 92 -9.16 -10.19 13.75
CA ARG A 92 -10.06 -11.27 13.41
C ARG A 92 -11.47 -10.72 13.30
N MET A 93 -12.15 -11.08 12.21
CA MET A 93 -13.55 -10.79 12.02
C MET A 93 -14.42 -11.82 12.74
N ASP A 94 -15.68 -11.49 13.04
CA ASP A 94 -16.65 -12.39 13.68
C ASP A 94 -17.05 -13.56 12.78
N GLY A 95 -16.71 -13.52 11.52
CA GLY A 95 -16.91 -14.56 10.52
C GLY A 95 -16.26 -14.21 9.21
N ALA A 96 -16.16 -15.18 8.30
CA ALA A 96 -15.66 -14.96 6.96
C ALA A 96 -16.56 -14.00 6.19
N VAL A 97 -15.95 -13.17 5.34
CA VAL A 97 -16.71 -12.31 4.44
C VAL A 97 -17.37 -13.15 3.33
N GLU A 98 -18.59 -12.78 2.95
CA GLU A 98 -19.34 -13.49 1.90
C GLU A 98 -18.65 -13.37 0.54
N VAL A 99 -18.09 -12.20 0.23
CA VAL A 99 -17.38 -11.91 -1.03
C VAL A 99 -15.97 -11.40 -0.71
N PRO A 100 -14.97 -12.29 -0.61
CA PRO A 100 -13.60 -11.89 -0.32
C PRO A 100 -12.99 -11.02 -1.43
N TYR A 101 -11.98 -10.25 -1.07
CA TYR A 101 -11.20 -9.50 -2.06
C TYR A 101 -10.59 -10.47 -3.09
N GLY A 102 -10.67 -10.10 -4.36
CA GLY A 102 -10.21 -10.94 -5.47
C GLY A 102 -11.26 -11.92 -6.00
N ALA A 103 -12.42 -12.06 -5.37
CA ALA A 103 -13.53 -12.83 -5.92
C ALA A 103 -14.05 -12.19 -7.21
N LYS A 104 -14.50 -13.03 -8.16
CA LYS A 104 -14.86 -12.58 -9.52
C LYS A 104 -15.91 -11.47 -9.55
N ASP A 105 -16.84 -11.49 -8.62
CA ASP A 105 -17.98 -10.57 -8.60
C ASP A 105 -17.72 -9.28 -7.81
N LYS A 106 -16.54 -9.14 -7.17
CA LYS A 106 -16.24 -7.99 -6.32
C LYS A 106 -15.68 -6.77 -7.07
N GLY A 107 -15.14 -6.97 -8.28
CA GLY A 107 -14.48 -5.88 -9.00
C GLY A 107 -13.19 -5.39 -8.33
N SER A 108 -12.49 -6.28 -7.63
CA SER A 108 -11.24 -5.96 -6.95
C SER A 108 -10.17 -5.51 -7.93
N LYS A 109 -9.49 -4.40 -7.62
CA LYS A 109 -8.59 -3.74 -8.57
C LYS A 109 -7.13 -4.17 -8.48
N TYR A 110 -6.70 -4.65 -7.30
CA TYR A 110 -5.28 -4.77 -6.99
C TYR A 110 -4.87 -6.16 -6.52
N GLN A 111 -5.71 -7.17 -6.77
CA GLN A 111 -5.38 -8.55 -6.41
C GLN A 111 -4.14 -9.04 -7.16
N GLY A 112 -3.22 -9.66 -6.44
CA GLY A 112 -2.02 -10.26 -7.00
C GLY A 112 -0.93 -9.28 -7.43
N GLN A 113 -1.05 -7.97 -7.11
CA GLN A 113 -0.05 -6.98 -7.47
C GLN A 113 1.33 -7.33 -6.91
N GLY A 114 2.38 -7.13 -7.70
CA GLY A 114 3.76 -7.40 -7.34
C GLY A 114 4.66 -6.17 -7.35
N GLU A 115 4.23 -5.11 -8.00
CA GLU A 115 4.93 -3.82 -8.10
C GLU A 115 3.97 -2.69 -7.73
N PRO A 116 4.49 -1.48 -7.48
CA PRO A 116 3.63 -0.32 -7.24
C PRO A 116 2.66 -0.16 -8.41
N THR A 117 1.38 -0.26 -8.11
CA THR A 117 0.34 -0.20 -9.12
C THR A 117 -0.30 1.18 -9.11
N PRO A 118 -0.30 1.89 -10.25
CA PRO A 118 -1.02 3.15 -10.38
C PRO A 118 -2.52 2.97 -10.14
N SER A 119 -3.21 4.08 -9.88
CA SER A 119 -4.65 4.04 -9.68
C SER A 119 -5.36 3.39 -10.86
N ARG A 120 -6.22 2.44 -10.55
CA ARG A 120 -7.13 1.80 -11.50
C ARG A 120 -8.56 2.33 -11.36
N PHE A 121 -8.68 3.56 -10.88
CA PHE A 121 -9.97 4.21 -10.65
C PHE A 121 -10.86 4.25 -11.90
N TYR A 122 -10.26 4.34 -13.08
CA TYR A 122 -10.96 4.30 -14.37
C TYR A 122 -11.86 3.06 -14.54
N LYS A 123 -11.50 1.95 -13.92
CA LYS A 123 -12.32 0.72 -13.97
C LYS A 123 -13.70 0.87 -13.35
N ASN A 124 -13.91 1.89 -12.53
CA ASN A 124 -15.23 2.17 -11.98
C ASN A 124 -16.22 2.65 -13.05
N PHE A 125 -15.73 3.04 -14.22
CA PHE A 125 -16.52 3.58 -15.33
C PHE A 125 -16.64 2.60 -16.50
N ASP A 126 -15.85 1.54 -16.51
CA ASP A 126 -15.86 0.54 -17.60
C ASP A 126 -17.14 -0.33 -17.57
N ASP A 127 -17.73 -0.55 -16.39
CA ASP A 127 -18.96 -1.32 -16.20
C ASP A 127 -20.24 -0.51 -16.47
N ALA A 128 -20.11 0.76 -16.81
CA ALA A 128 -21.24 1.67 -17.08
C ALA A 128 -21.57 1.82 -18.58
N ARG A 129 -21.02 0.94 -19.43
CA ARG A 129 -21.26 0.96 -20.90
C ARG A 129 -22.02 -0.26 -21.37
#